data_b61d28e3b9ab6d819a827f5ca5197fcd
#
_entry.id   b61d28e3b9ab6d819a827f5ca5197fcd
#
_cell.length_a   1.000
_cell.length_b   1.000
_cell.length_c   1.000
_cell.angle_alpha   90.00
_cell.angle_beta   90.00
_cell.angle_gamma   90.00
#
_symmetry.space_group_name_H-M   'P 1'
#
loop_
_entity.id
_entity.type
_entity.pdbx_description
1 polymer ?
#
loop_
_entity_poly.entity_id
_entity_poly.type
_entity_poly.pdbx_seq_one_letter_code
_entity_poly.pdbx_strand_id
1 'polypeptide(L)'
;MIYRKFQDMDISQLGFGAMRLPVIDGRDEVIDEPQTERMVAYAMEHGINYYDTAWGYHGEHSEEVLGKALLQYPRDTYYLATKFPGYDLANMPKVKEIFEKQIEKTGHDHFDFYLFHNVCELNIEQYLDPQYGIFDRLMEQKKQGRIRHLGFSCHGEYDVLKRFLENYTNN
;
A
#
# COMPACT_ATOMS: atom_id res chain seq x y z
N MET A 1 2.54 14.26 -18.52
CA MET A 1 2.03 12.96 -17.98
C MET A 1 0.71 12.62 -18.66
N ILE A 2 0.42 11.32 -18.85
CA ILE A 2 -0.90 10.84 -19.31
C ILE A 2 -1.66 10.36 -18.08
N TYR A 3 -2.93 10.76 -17.95
CA TYR A 3 -3.81 10.36 -16.88
C TYR A 3 -4.93 9.46 -17.40
N ARG A 4 -5.42 8.57 -16.54
CA ARG A 4 -6.58 7.71 -16.77
C ARG A 4 -7.57 7.84 -15.64
N LYS A 5 -8.85 7.81 -15.98
CA LYS A 5 -9.92 7.77 -14.99
C LYS A 5 -9.93 6.44 -14.26
N PHE A 6 -9.93 6.52 -12.94
CA PHE A 6 -10.28 5.43 -12.04
C PHE A 6 -11.39 5.96 -11.12
N GLN A 7 -12.62 5.59 -11.40
CA GLN A 7 -13.82 6.17 -10.76
C GLN A 7 -13.83 7.71 -10.90
N ASP A 8 -13.76 8.43 -9.78
CA ASP A 8 -13.73 9.91 -9.72
C ASP A 8 -12.31 10.50 -9.75
N MET A 9 -11.27 9.66 -9.80
CA MET A 9 -9.87 10.08 -9.77
C MET A 9 -9.22 10.10 -11.16
N ASP A 10 -8.35 11.07 -11.39
CA ASP A 10 -7.42 11.08 -12.53
C ASP A 10 -6.06 10.56 -12.05
N ILE A 11 -5.70 9.32 -12.41
CA ILE A 11 -4.46 8.69 -11.99
C ILE A 11 -3.45 8.72 -13.14
N SER A 12 -2.20 9.09 -12.82
CA SER A 12 -1.10 9.02 -13.78
C SER A 12 -0.85 7.57 -14.22
N GLN A 13 -0.65 7.36 -15.53
CA GLN A 13 -0.35 6.01 -16.05
C GLN A 13 0.97 5.43 -15.52
N LEU A 14 1.90 6.28 -15.13
CA LEU A 14 3.13 5.91 -14.45
C LEU A 14 2.96 6.19 -12.96
N GLY A 15 3.17 5.18 -12.13
CA GLY A 15 3.23 5.29 -10.67
C GLY A 15 4.67 5.28 -10.17
N PHE A 16 4.87 5.78 -8.96
CA PHE A 16 6.13 5.72 -8.23
C PHE A 16 6.09 4.56 -7.23
N GLY A 17 6.91 3.52 -7.44
CA GLY A 17 7.00 2.37 -6.55
C GLY A 17 8.20 2.47 -5.60
N ALA A 18 7.96 2.36 -4.30
CA ALA A 18 8.97 2.50 -3.26
C ALA A 18 9.57 1.17 -2.77
N MET A 19 9.45 0.10 -3.56
CA MET A 19 10.06 -1.20 -3.23
C MET A 19 11.59 -1.21 -3.43
N ARG A 20 12.11 -0.34 -4.30
CA ARG A 20 13.54 -0.27 -4.65
C ARG A 20 14.00 1.18 -4.65
N LEU A 21 13.88 1.82 -3.47
CA LEU A 21 14.45 3.14 -3.27
C LEU A 21 15.99 3.08 -3.27
N PRO A 22 16.67 4.16 -3.57
CA PRO A 22 18.12 4.21 -3.46
C PRO A 22 18.57 3.92 -2.03
N VAL A 23 19.66 3.17 -1.88
CA VAL A 23 20.19 2.75 -0.58
C VAL A 23 21.66 3.11 -0.45
N ILE A 24 22.15 3.23 0.78
CA ILE A 24 23.54 3.56 1.10
C ILE A 24 24.33 2.25 1.28
N ASP A 25 25.47 2.15 0.61
CA ASP A 25 26.42 1.02 0.70
C ASP A 25 25.78 -0.35 0.39
N GLY A 26 24.72 -0.37 -0.44
CA GLY A 26 24.01 -1.59 -0.83
C GLY A 26 23.20 -2.25 0.31
N ARG A 27 22.99 -1.57 1.42
CA ARG A 27 22.20 -2.06 2.56
C ARG A 27 20.73 -1.70 2.37
N ASP A 28 19.88 -2.69 2.15
CA ASP A 28 18.46 -2.51 1.82
C ASP A 28 17.71 -1.69 2.88
N GLU A 29 18.03 -1.88 4.16
CA GLU A 29 17.39 -1.17 5.27
C GLU A 29 17.86 0.28 5.45
N VAL A 30 18.91 0.72 4.71
CA VAL A 30 19.49 2.07 4.83
C VAL A 30 19.18 2.87 3.57
N ILE A 31 17.99 3.46 3.53
CA ILE A 31 17.54 4.27 2.39
C ILE A 31 18.33 5.58 2.30
N ASP A 32 18.73 5.98 1.10
CA ASP A 32 19.23 7.33 0.81
C ASP A 32 18.04 8.29 0.77
N GLU A 33 17.65 8.80 1.94
CA GLU A 33 16.51 9.71 2.07
C GLU A 33 16.67 10.96 1.19
N PRO A 34 17.81 11.68 1.20
CA PRO A 34 18.00 12.84 0.33
C PRO A 34 17.83 12.53 -1.16
N GLN A 35 18.29 11.37 -1.62
CA GLN A 35 18.09 10.95 -3.01
C GLN A 35 16.62 10.60 -3.26
N THR A 36 15.96 9.92 -2.33
CA THR A 36 14.53 9.59 -2.42
C THR A 36 13.67 10.87 -2.49
N GLU A 37 13.95 11.85 -1.64
CA GLU A 37 13.25 13.16 -1.68
C GLU A 37 13.41 13.84 -3.05
N ARG A 38 14.61 13.85 -3.64
CA ARG A 38 14.84 14.38 -5.00
C ARG A 38 14.05 13.61 -6.06
N MET A 39 13.96 12.28 -5.94
CA MET A 39 13.18 11.44 -6.87
C MET A 39 11.68 11.72 -6.76
N VAL A 40 11.16 11.84 -5.54
CA VAL A 40 9.75 12.20 -5.30
C VAL A 40 9.45 13.60 -5.85
N ALA A 41 10.32 14.58 -5.58
CA ALA A 41 10.17 15.93 -6.12
C ALA A 41 10.12 15.94 -7.65
N TYR A 42 11.04 15.24 -8.29
CA TYR A 42 11.06 15.09 -9.74
C TYR A 42 9.78 14.43 -10.28
N ALA A 43 9.32 13.36 -9.61
CA ALA A 43 8.10 12.65 -9.98
C ALA A 43 6.86 13.57 -9.89
N MET A 44 6.72 14.33 -8.80
CA MET A 44 5.66 15.30 -8.60
C MET A 44 5.67 16.40 -9.68
N GLU A 45 6.83 16.99 -9.94
CA GLU A 45 7.01 18.03 -10.97
C GLU A 45 6.60 17.54 -12.36
N HIS A 46 6.81 16.25 -12.66
CA HIS A 46 6.46 15.63 -13.94
C HIS A 46 5.07 15.00 -13.96
N GLY A 47 4.26 15.22 -12.91
CA GLY A 47 2.84 14.86 -12.86
C GLY A 47 2.57 13.41 -12.50
N ILE A 48 3.51 12.69 -11.88
CA ILE A 48 3.22 11.42 -11.23
C ILE A 48 2.44 11.72 -9.95
N ASN A 49 1.26 11.09 -9.81
CA ASN A 49 0.41 11.30 -8.65
C ASN A 49 -0.03 9.99 -7.95
N TYR A 50 0.55 8.85 -8.29
CA TYR A 50 0.31 7.57 -7.62
C TYR A 50 1.63 7.05 -7.02
N TYR A 51 1.64 6.85 -5.70
CA TYR A 51 2.80 6.44 -4.91
C TYR A 51 2.48 5.17 -4.15
N ASP A 52 3.29 4.12 -4.34
CA ASP A 52 3.06 2.78 -3.81
C ASP A 52 4.20 2.36 -2.88
N THR A 53 3.84 1.94 -1.68
CA THR A 53 4.76 1.34 -0.71
C THR A 53 4.17 0.08 -0.09
N ALA A 54 4.85 -0.53 0.87
CA ALA A 54 4.36 -1.63 1.68
C ALA A 54 5.15 -1.78 2.98
N TRP A 55 4.54 -2.44 3.96
CA TRP A 55 5.09 -2.70 5.29
C TRP A 55 6.53 -3.20 5.28
N GLY A 56 6.82 -4.28 4.53
CA GLY A 56 8.11 -4.96 4.57
C GLY A 56 9.19 -4.39 3.65
N TYR A 57 8.90 -3.33 2.88
CA TYR A 57 9.89 -2.78 1.96
C TYR A 57 11.03 -2.09 2.73
N HIS A 58 12.27 -2.33 2.30
CA HIS A 58 13.48 -1.78 2.92
C HIS A 58 13.57 -2.05 4.43
N GLY A 59 13.34 -3.30 4.85
CA GLY A 59 13.38 -3.63 6.28
C GLY A 59 12.36 -2.85 7.12
N GLU A 60 11.19 -2.56 6.55
CA GLU A 60 10.08 -1.80 7.16
C GLU A 60 10.28 -0.26 7.21
N HIS A 61 11.27 0.30 6.49
CA HIS A 61 11.55 1.74 6.49
C HIS A 61 10.90 2.50 5.33
N SER A 62 10.47 1.81 4.26
CA SER A 62 9.95 2.47 3.05
C SER A 62 8.73 3.37 3.31
N GLU A 63 7.79 2.94 4.17
CA GLU A 63 6.59 3.71 4.50
C GLU A 63 6.92 5.04 5.19
N GLU A 64 7.89 5.03 6.10
CA GLU A 64 8.34 6.23 6.81
C GLU A 64 9.03 7.22 5.87
N VAL A 65 9.97 6.74 5.07
CA VAL A 65 10.76 7.60 4.16
C VAL A 65 9.87 8.17 3.05
N LEU A 66 9.02 7.36 2.42
CA LEU A 66 8.09 7.84 1.39
C LEU A 66 7.06 8.79 1.99
N GLY A 67 6.50 8.45 3.16
CA GLY A 67 5.53 9.30 3.86
C GLY A 67 6.11 10.68 4.14
N LYS A 68 7.30 10.75 4.72
CA LYS A 68 8.02 12.00 4.99
C LYS A 68 8.26 12.84 3.72
N ALA A 69 8.66 12.20 2.62
CA ALA A 69 8.86 12.89 1.35
C ALA A 69 7.55 13.46 0.79
N LEU A 70 6.43 12.75 0.91
CA LEU A 70 5.12 13.15 0.42
C LEU A 70 4.46 14.24 1.27
N LEU A 71 4.71 14.29 2.58
CA LEU A 71 4.18 15.34 3.47
C LEU A 71 4.64 16.76 3.12
N GLN A 72 5.64 16.91 2.25
CA GLN A 72 6.07 18.20 1.73
C GLN A 72 5.10 18.79 0.68
N TYR A 73 4.11 18.01 0.22
CA TYR A 73 3.15 18.40 -0.82
C TYR A 73 1.72 18.41 -0.29
N PRO A 74 0.82 19.22 -0.88
CA PRO A 74 -0.59 19.20 -0.51
C PRO A 74 -1.18 17.80 -0.67
N ARG A 75 -1.91 17.31 0.33
CA ARG A 75 -2.41 15.92 0.40
C ARG A 75 -3.32 15.54 -0.78
N ASP A 76 -4.02 16.48 -1.36
CA ASP A 76 -4.92 16.30 -2.49
C ASP A 76 -4.23 16.24 -3.87
N THR A 77 -2.90 16.38 -3.91
CA THR A 77 -2.12 16.34 -5.14
C THR A 77 -1.60 14.95 -5.52
N TYR A 78 -1.74 13.98 -4.62
CA TYR A 78 -1.26 12.61 -4.84
C TYR A 78 -2.16 11.56 -4.18
N TYR A 79 -2.01 10.33 -4.65
CA TYR A 79 -2.64 9.12 -4.10
C TYR A 79 -1.56 8.23 -3.49
N LEU A 80 -1.78 7.84 -2.23
CA LEU A 80 -0.87 6.96 -1.47
C LEU A 80 -1.46 5.57 -1.33
N ALA A 81 -0.68 4.58 -1.72
CA ALA A 81 -0.99 3.16 -1.59
C ALA A 81 -0.04 2.45 -0.62
N THR A 82 -0.60 1.66 0.29
CA THR A 82 0.16 0.67 1.07
C THR A 82 -0.61 -0.65 1.19
N LYS A 83 -0.03 -1.64 1.91
CA LYS A 83 -0.55 -3.00 1.87
C LYS A 83 -0.46 -3.67 3.24
N PHE A 84 -1.49 -4.46 3.59
CA PHE A 84 -1.48 -5.32 4.77
C PHE A 84 -0.52 -6.51 4.55
N PRO A 85 0.47 -6.75 5.42
CA PRO A 85 1.54 -7.72 5.20
C PRO A 85 1.14 -9.17 5.54
N GLY A 86 0.06 -9.69 4.94
CA GLY A 86 -0.42 -11.04 5.17
C GLY A 86 0.39 -12.13 4.48
N TYR A 87 1.51 -11.81 3.86
CA TYR A 87 2.52 -12.79 3.44
C TYR A 87 3.26 -13.40 4.65
N ASP A 88 3.29 -12.71 5.77
CA ASP A 88 3.69 -13.27 7.06
C ASP A 88 2.41 -13.58 7.86
N LEU A 89 2.14 -14.87 8.06
CA LEU A 89 0.92 -15.34 8.73
C LEU A 89 0.83 -14.89 10.19
N ALA A 90 1.95 -14.54 10.85
CA ALA A 90 1.96 -13.99 12.18
C ALA A 90 1.30 -12.60 12.29
N ASN A 91 1.08 -11.94 11.15
CA ASN A 91 0.42 -10.64 11.06
C ASN A 91 -1.11 -10.76 10.98
N MET A 92 -1.66 -11.91 10.60
CA MET A 92 -3.10 -12.07 10.40
C MET A 92 -3.96 -11.62 11.60
N PRO A 93 -3.63 -11.93 12.87
CA PRO A 93 -4.40 -11.44 14.02
C PRO A 93 -4.19 -9.95 14.34
N LYS A 94 -3.20 -9.29 13.73
CA LYS A 94 -2.75 -7.93 14.07
C LYS A 94 -3.24 -6.84 13.11
N VAL A 95 -4.27 -7.09 12.32
CA VAL A 95 -4.74 -6.16 11.25
C VAL A 95 -4.89 -4.73 11.75
N LYS A 96 -5.56 -4.54 12.88
CA LYS A 96 -5.79 -3.20 13.44
C LYS A 96 -4.48 -2.53 13.90
N GLU A 97 -3.65 -3.27 14.61
CA GLU A 97 -2.36 -2.77 15.11
C GLU A 97 -1.45 -2.34 13.96
N ILE A 98 -1.35 -3.19 12.93
CA ILE A 98 -0.54 -2.91 11.74
C ILE A 98 -1.06 -1.68 11.00
N PHE A 99 -2.37 -1.58 10.80
CA PHE A 99 -2.98 -0.42 10.14
C PHE A 99 -2.65 0.89 10.87
N GLU A 100 -2.79 0.92 12.21
CA GLU A 100 -2.45 2.11 13.01
C GLU A 100 -0.96 2.46 12.91
N LYS A 101 -0.08 1.46 12.94
CA LYS A 101 1.36 1.68 12.75
C LYS A 101 1.71 2.23 11.36
N GLN A 102 1.01 1.79 10.32
CA GLN A 102 1.22 2.31 8.96
C GLN A 102 0.76 3.76 8.83
N ILE A 103 -0.34 4.13 9.46
CA ILE A 103 -0.78 5.53 9.60
C ILE A 103 0.31 6.36 10.31
N GLU A 104 0.83 5.86 11.43
CA GLU A 104 1.90 6.53 12.18
C GLU A 104 3.19 6.68 11.35
N LYS A 105 3.66 5.59 10.74
CA LYS A 105 4.89 5.57 9.94
C LYS A 105 4.83 6.51 8.75
N THR A 106 3.70 6.56 8.05
CA THR A 106 3.56 7.44 6.90
C THR A 106 3.27 8.89 7.28
N GLY A 107 2.79 9.15 8.51
CA GLY A 107 2.37 10.47 8.97
C GLY A 107 1.08 10.98 8.31
N HIS A 108 0.33 10.09 7.65
CA HIS A 108 -0.92 10.43 6.96
C HIS A 108 -2.13 9.99 7.80
N ASP A 109 -3.29 10.57 7.53
CA ASP A 109 -4.54 10.24 8.22
C ASP A 109 -5.36 9.16 7.49
N HIS A 110 -5.09 8.96 6.19
CA HIS A 110 -5.75 7.96 5.35
C HIS A 110 -4.86 7.48 4.21
N PHE A 111 -5.21 6.33 3.64
CA PHE A 111 -4.66 5.80 2.40
C PHE A 111 -5.70 5.86 1.28
N ASP A 112 -5.29 6.31 0.10
CA ASP A 112 -6.17 6.26 -1.08
C ASP A 112 -6.39 4.82 -1.54
N PHE A 113 -5.34 3.99 -1.47
CA PHE A 113 -5.39 2.56 -1.77
C PHE A 113 -4.78 1.76 -0.63
N TYR A 114 -5.52 0.78 -0.15
CA TYR A 114 -5.01 -0.18 0.81
C TYR A 114 -5.23 -1.59 0.29
N LEU A 115 -4.17 -2.41 0.24
CA LEU A 115 -4.21 -3.68 -0.46
C LEU A 115 -3.98 -4.86 0.49
N PHE A 116 -4.64 -6.00 0.25
CA PHE A 116 -4.17 -7.29 0.74
C PHE A 116 -2.87 -7.62 -0.02
N HIS A 117 -1.76 -7.77 0.70
CA HIS A 117 -0.45 -7.93 0.07
C HIS A 117 -0.17 -9.38 -0.31
N ASN A 118 0.21 -9.60 -1.58
CA ASN A 118 0.74 -10.87 -2.03
C ASN A 118 -0.21 -12.05 -1.80
N VAL A 119 -1.47 -11.93 -2.22
CA VAL A 119 -2.41 -13.06 -2.15
C VAL A 119 -1.87 -14.19 -3.01
N CYS A 120 -1.65 -15.36 -2.38
CA CYS A 120 -1.10 -16.54 -3.04
C CYS A 120 -1.54 -17.84 -2.31
N GLU A 121 -1.10 -18.97 -2.80
CA GLU A 121 -1.42 -20.31 -2.25
C GLU A 121 -1.05 -20.46 -0.78
N LEU A 122 -0.01 -19.75 -0.33
CA LEU A 122 0.52 -19.86 1.03
C LEU A 122 -0.29 -19.12 2.10
N ASN A 123 -1.15 -18.17 1.68
CA ASN A 123 -1.84 -17.29 2.62
C ASN A 123 -3.33 -17.08 2.34
N ILE A 124 -3.86 -17.57 1.22
CA ILE A 124 -5.27 -17.39 0.86
C ILE A 124 -6.22 -17.93 1.91
N GLU A 125 -5.91 -19.09 2.51
CA GLU A 125 -6.76 -19.70 3.55
C GLU A 125 -6.91 -18.77 4.75
N GLN A 126 -5.80 -18.15 5.20
CA GLN A 126 -5.80 -17.23 6.34
C GLN A 126 -6.45 -15.90 6.00
N TYR A 127 -6.28 -15.40 4.78
CA TYR A 127 -6.99 -14.19 4.33
C TYR A 127 -8.51 -14.38 4.32
N LEU A 128 -8.98 -15.59 3.98
CA LEU A 128 -10.41 -15.91 3.93
C LEU A 128 -10.97 -16.44 5.26
N ASP A 129 -10.13 -16.70 6.27
CA ASP A 129 -10.56 -17.24 7.55
C ASP A 129 -11.31 -16.18 8.37
N PRO A 130 -12.60 -16.42 8.69
CA PRO A 130 -13.42 -15.48 9.46
C PRO A 130 -12.86 -15.17 10.86
N GLN A 131 -12.03 -16.07 11.44
CA GLN A 131 -11.44 -15.84 12.77
C GLN A 131 -10.57 -14.59 12.80
N TYR A 132 -9.90 -14.25 11.69
CA TYR A 132 -9.08 -13.04 11.59
C TYR A 132 -9.92 -11.81 11.19
N GLY A 133 -11.01 -12.00 10.46
CA GLY A 133 -11.93 -10.94 10.04
C GLY A 133 -11.23 -9.79 9.32
N ILE A 134 -10.21 -10.09 8.49
CA ILE A 134 -9.35 -9.06 7.89
C ILE A 134 -10.14 -8.12 7.01
N PHE A 135 -10.99 -8.67 6.15
CA PHE A 135 -11.83 -7.88 5.25
C PHE A 135 -12.74 -6.93 6.03
N ASP A 136 -13.46 -7.45 7.03
CA ASP A 136 -14.42 -6.66 7.82
C ASP A 136 -13.72 -5.51 8.56
N ARG A 137 -12.53 -5.80 9.12
CA ARG A 137 -11.73 -4.79 9.83
C ARG A 137 -11.23 -3.69 8.89
N LEU A 138 -10.80 -4.05 7.66
CA LEU A 138 -10.37 -3.07 6.65
C LEU A 138 -11.57 -2.31 6.06
N MET A 139 -12.72 -2.97 5.87
CA MET A 139 -13.95 -2.31 5.46
C MET A 139 -14.46 -1.32 6.51
N GLU A 140 -14.25 -1.58 7.80
CA GLU A 140 -14.54 -0.61 8.86
C GLU A 140 -13.66 0.64 8.72
N GLN A 141 -12.35 0.49 8.42
CA GLN A 141 -11.47 1.64 8.14
C GLN A 141 -11.94 2.41 6.89
N LYS A 142 -12.43 1.70 5.88
CA LYS A 142 -13.02 2.33 4.69
C LYS A 142 -14.28 3.12 5.02
N LYS A 143 -15.19 2.60 5.84
CA LYS A 143 -16.39 3.32 6.30
C LYS A 143 -16.05 4.58 7.10
N GLN A 144 -14.95 4.55 7.85
CA GLN A 144 -14.42 5.69 8.60
C GLN A 144 -13.67 6.72 7.73
N GLY A 145 -13.53 6.48 6.43
CA GLY A 145 -12.81 7.35 5.49
C GLY A 145 -11.28 7.24 5.55
N ARG A 146 -10.75 6.25 6.29
CA ARG A 146 -9.31 6.04 6.42
C ARG A 146 -8.70 5.17 5.32
N ILE A 147 -9.55 4.46 4.56
CA ILE A 147 -9.22 3.79 3.31
C ILE A 147 -10.22 4.25 2.26
N ARG A 148 -9.74 4.79 1.14
CA ARG A 148 -10.62 5.20 0.04
C ARG A 148 -10.97 3.99 -0.86
N HIS A 149 -9.97 3.23 -1.27
CA HIS A 149 -10.13 2.04 -2.11
C HIS A 149 -9.42 0.85 -1.47
N LEU A 150 -10.20 -0.20 -1.18
CA LEU A 150 -9.66 -1.48 -0.73
C LEU A 150 -9.47 -2.39 -1.94
N GLY A 151 -8.29 -3.01 -2.05
CA GLY A 151 -7.93 -3.89 -3.16
C GLY A 151 -6.95 -4.97 -2.72
N PHE A 152 -6.25 -5.57 -3.66
CA PHE A 152 -5.25 -6.60 -3.37
C PHE A 152 -4.15 -6.65 -4.43
N SER A 153 -3.00 -7.19 -4.05
CA SER A 153 -1.97 -7.66 -4.97
C SER A 153 -1.93 -9.19 -4.95
N CYS A 154 -1.80 -9.83 -6.10
CA CYS A 154 -1.82 -11.28 -6.23
C CYS A 154 -0.56 -11.78 -6.91
N HIS A 155 0.06 -12.81 -6.34
CA HIS A 155 1.15 -13.59 -6.91
C HIS A 155 0.79 -15.08 -7.06
N GLY A 156 -0.44 -15.45 -6.70
CA GLY A 156 -0.96 -16.79 -6.87
C GLY A 156 -1.40 -17.08 -8.31
N GLU A 157 -1.61 -18.34 -8.59
CA GLU A 157 -2.16 -18.84 -9.84
C GLU A 157 -3.61 -18.40 -10.06
N TYR A 158 -4.15 -18.64 -11.24
CA TYR A 158 -5.50 -18.24 -11.62
C TYR A 158 -6.59 -18.67 -10.63
N ASP A 159 -6.51 -19.88 -10.08
CA ASP A 159 -7.52 -20.39 -9.14
C ASP A 159 -7.51 -19.62 -7.80
N VAL A 160 -6.34 -19.20 -7.33
CA VAL A 160 -6.20 -18.34 -6.15
C VAL A 160 -6.83 -16.99 -6.40
N LEU A 161 -6.49 -16.36 -7.52
CA LEU A 161 -7.06 -15.06 -7.93
C LEU A 161 -8.58 -15.14 -8.03
N LYS A 162 -9.10 -16.13 -8.72
CA LYS A 162 -10.53 -16.35 -8.92
C LYS A 162 -11.24 -16.53 -7.58
N ARG A 163 -10.74 -17.43 -6.73
CA ARG A 163 -11.32 -17.71 -5.41
C ARG A 163 -11.34 -16.46 -4.51
N PHE A 164 -10.27 -15.70 -4.52
CA PHE A 164 -10.20 -14.46 -3.73
C PHE A 164 -11.24 -13.43 -4.19
N LEU A 165 -11.35 -13.22 -5.51
CA LEU A 165 -12.36 -12.33 -6.09
C LEU A 165 -13.78 -12.78 -5.79
N GLU A 166 -14.11 -14.06 -6.01
CA GLU A 166 -15.45 -14.60 -5.78
C GLU A 166 -15.89 -14.46 -4.32
N ASN A 167 -14.95 -14.55 -3.37
CA ASN A 167 -15.27 -14.41 -1.96
C ASN A 167 -15.66 -12.98 -1.56
N TYR A 168 -15.09 -11.95 -2.20
CA TYR A 168 -15.30 -10.56 -1.82
C TYR A 168 -16.19 -9.75 -2.77
N THR A 169 -16.49 -10.25 -3.97
CA THR A 169 -17.40 -9.58 -4.90
C THR A 169 -18.86 -10.03 -4.76
N ASN A 170 -19.10 -11.13 -4.05
CA ASN A 170 -20.44 -11.68 -3.82
C ASN A 170 -21.02 -11.31 -2.43
N ASN A 171 -20.33 -10.44 -1.68
CA ASN A 171 -20.73 -9.90 -0.38
C ASN A 171 -20.90 -8.35 -0.52
#